data_15565ccafdf47c0fec2024370f3dbdf3
#
_entry.id   15565ccafdf47c0fec2024370f3dbdf3
#
_cell.length_a   1.000
_cell.length_b   1.000
_cell.length_c   1.000
_cell.angle_alpha   90.00
_cell.angle_beta   90.00
_cell.angle_gamma   90.00
#
_symmetry.space_group_name_H-M   'P 1'
#
loop_
_entity.id
_entity.type
_entity.pdbx_description
1 polymer ?
#
loop_
_entity_poly.entity_id
_entity_poly.type
_entity_poly.pdbx_seq_one_letter_code
_entity_poly.pdbx_strand_id
1 'polypeptide(L)'
;MGVLESLRAGLPRPRVLPGPVAAGPALSWIGDERIAISAVPSVRVVAGLAEQGVTHVVNCRPRAQVRWSGDLAAERAAFGPERVAHAPMQDHGLRQRPAAWAPAASFAAQVLEDLPQAGVLIHCTAGRRRSVMVTYAVLRLRGHDRAGAAALVLRYRTEAVLVPAYVRSVEQWLATAGLRPGRPAPGS
;
A
#
# COMPACT_ATOMS: atom_id res chain seq x y z
N MET A 1 -46.75 -20.46 -42.06
CA MET A 1 -46.10 -20.20 -40.74
C MET A 1 -44.69 -20.77 -40.85
N GLY A 2 -43.61 -19.95 -40.78
CA GLY A 2 -42.25 -20.52 -40.76
C GLY A 2 -41.16 -19.77 -41.51
N VAL A 3 -41.23 -18.45 -41.72
CA VAL A 3 -40.17 -17.69 -42.41
C VAL A 3 -39.62 -16.51 -41.58
N LEU A 4 -40.19 -16.22 -40.40
CA LEU A 4 -39.78 -15.07 -39.58
C LEU A 4 -38.87 -15.41 -38.38
N GLU A 5 -38.50 -16.68 -38.17
CA GLU A 5 -37.70 -17.09 -37.02
C GLU A 5 -36.19 -17.23 -37.34
N SER A 6 -35.78 -17.21 -38.61
CA SER A 6 -34.36 -17.41 -39.00
C SER A 6 -33.54 -16.14 -39.11
N LEU A 7 -34.05 -14.95 -38.81
CA LEU A 7 -33.31 -13.67 -38.97
C LEU A 7 -32.79 -13.07 -37.64
N ARG A 8 -32.85 -13.79 -36.51
CA ARG A 8 -32.36 -13.31 -35.22
C ARG A 8 -30.98 -13.85 -34.83
N ALA A 9 -30.37 -14.69 -35.62
CA ALA A 9 -29.03 -15.23 -35.34
C ALA A 9 -27.98 -14.45 -36.15
N GLY A 10 -27.30 -13.47 -35.57
CA GLY A 10 -26.10 -12.93 -36.20
C GLY A 10 -25.81 -11.45 -36.07
N LEU A 11 -26.48 -10.71 -35.21
CA LEU A 11 -25.97 -9.35 -34.90
C LEU A 11 -24.77 -9.46 -33.94
N PRO A 12 -23.55 -8.96 -34.32
CA PRO A 12 -22.42 -8.94 -33.42
C PRO A 12 -22.82 -8.06 -32.21
N ARG A 13 -22.62 -8.61 -30.99
CA ARG A 13 -22.79 -7.83 -29.77
C ARG A 13 -21.91 -6.60 -29.86
N PRO A 14 -22.42 -5.40 -29.55
CA PRO A 14 -21.61 -4.20 -29.54
C PRO A 14 -20.41 -4.45 -28.62
N ARG A 15 -19.21 -4.34 -29.19
CA ARG A 15 -17.96 -4.36 -28.46
C ARG A 15 -17.99 -3.12 -27.57
N VAL A 16 -18.28 -3.29 -26.29
CA VAL A 16 -18.13 -2.23 -25.31
C VAL A 16 -16.65 -1.92 -25.28
N LEU A 17 -16.25 -0.84 -25.94
CA LEU A 17 -14.90 -0.30 -25.79
C LEU A 17 -14.73 0.02 -24.30
N PRO A 18 -13.64 -0.41 -23.66
CA PRO A 18 -13.36 0.00 -22.30
C PRO A 18 -13.35 1.53 -22.30
N GLY A 19 -14.26 2.14 -21.53
CA GLY A 19 -14.24 3.58 -21.27
C GLY A 19 -12.85 3.97 -20.70
N PRO A 20 -12.50 5.26 -20.76
CA PRO A 20 -11.21 5.71 -20.23
C PRO A 20 -11.03 5.15 -18.82
N VAL A 21 -9.95 4.40 -18.62
CA VAL A 21 -9.57 3.85 -17.30
C VAL A 21 -9.50 5.05 -16.38
N ALA A 22 -10.36 5.09 -15.35
CA ALA A 22 -10.33 6.17 -14.38
C ALA A 22 -8.90 6.30 -13.85
N ALA A 23 -8.33 7.49 -13.96
CA ALA A 23 -6.98 7.75 -13.49
C ALA A 23 -6.88 7.29 -12.02
N GLY A 24 -5.95 6.38 -11.74
CA GLY A 24 -5.71 5.88 -10.38
C GLY A 24 -5.23 7.01 -9.47
N PRO A 25 -5.18 6.80 -8.15
CA PRO A 25 -4.60 7.79 -7.25
C PRO A 25 -3.15 8.00 -7.65
N ALA A 26 -2.70 9.26 -7.62
CA ALA A 26 -1.30 9.59 -7.88
C ALA A 26 -0.41 8.83 -6.88
N LEU A 27 0.49 8.00 -7.40
CA LEU A 27 1.51 7.30 -6.62
C LEU A 27 2.69 8.22 -6.38
N SER A 28 3.08 8.42 -5.13
CA SER A 28 4.34 9.08 -4.78
C SER A 28 5.39 8.02 -4.49
N TRP A 29 6.24 7.72 -5.46
CA TRP A 29 7.38 6.83 -5.28
C TRP A 29 8.46 7.51 -4.44
N ILE A 30 8.98 6.83 -3.44
CA ILE A 30 9.97 7.34 -2.50
C ILE A 30 11.38 7.09 -3.03
N GLY A 31 11.86 7.99 -3.88
CA GLY A 31 13.17 7.84 -4.53
C GLY A 31 13.33 6.45 -5.15
N ASP A 32 14.48 5.81 -4.90
CA ASP A 32 14.83 4.48 -5.40
C ASP A 32 14.41 3.35 -4.43
N GLU A 33 13.64 3.68 -3.38
CA GLU A 33 13.26 2.72 -2.34
C GLU A 33 12.24 1.67 -2.78
N ARG A 34 11.65 1.84 -3.95
CA ARG A 34 10.60 0.96 -4.48
C ARG A 34 9.34 0.91 -3.59
N ILE A 35 9.11 1.99 -2.85
CA ILE A 35 7.94 2.20 -2.01
C ILE A 35 7.12 3.33 -2.63
N ALA A 36 5.84 3.13 -2.80
CA ALA A 36 4.89 4.17 -3.20
C ALA A 36 3.91 4.49 -2.06
N ILE A 37 3.56 5.76 -1.92
CA ILE A 37 2.49 6.23 -1.03
C ILE A 37 1.34 6.78 -1.88
N SER A 38 0.10 6.44 -1.51
CA SER A 38 -1.09 7.05 -2.12
C SER A 38 -2.25 7.24 -1.13
N ALA A 39 -3.27 7.96 -1.56
CA ALA A 39 -4.62 7.82 -1.02
C ALA A 39 -5.17 6.42 -1.37
N VAL A 40 -6.30 6.05 -0.73
CA VAL A 40 -6.95 4.77 -1.05
C VAL A 40 -7.31 4.69 -2.54
N PRO A 41 -6.83 3.67 -3.26
CA PRO A 41 -7.27 3.44 -4.63
C PRO A 41 -8.74 3.02 -4.65
N SER A 42 -9.50 3.46 -5.64
CA SER A 42 -10.84 2.93 -5.82
C SER A 42 -10.77 1.47 -6.29
N VAL A 43 -11.75 0.67 -5.95
CA VAL A 43 -11.84 -0.75 -6.34
C VAL A 43 -11.66 -0.94 -7.86
N ARG A 44 -12.14 0.02 -8.66
CA ARG A 44 -12.07 -0.03 -10.13
C ARG A 44 -10.65 0.12 -10.69
N VAL A 45 -9.75 0.76 -9.97
CA VAL A 45 -8.38 1.03 -10.46
C VAL A 45 -7.32 0.12 -9.83
N VAL A 46 -7.70 -0.70 -8.85
CA VAL A 46 -6.75 -1.58 -8.14
C VAL A 46 -6.00 -2.49 -9.11
N ALA A 47 -6.68 -3.08 -10.08
CA ALA A 47 -6.04 -3.96 -11.07
C ALA A 47 -4.98 -3.25 -11.93
N GLY A 48 -5.19 -1.96 -12.25
CA GLY A 48 -4.23 -1.16 -13.03
C GLY A 48 -3.01 -0.68 -12.24
N LEU A 49 -2.94 -0.91 -10.94
CA LEU A 49 -1.75 -0.55 -10.14
C LEU A 49 -0.52 -1.38 -10.51
N ALA A 50 -0.72 -2.61 -10.98
CA ALA A 50 0.37 -3.48 -11.45
C ALA A 50 1.12 -2.86 -12.64
N GLU A 51 0.42 -2.22 -13.56
CA GLU A 51 0.99 -1.52 -14.71
C GLU A 51 1.83 -0.29 -14.29
N GLN A 52 1.60 0.22 -13.07
CA GLN A 52 2.35 1.31 -12.46
C GLN A 52 3.53 0.82 -11.61
N GLY A 53 3.88 -0.48 -11.68
CA GLY A 53 5.01 -1.06 -10.96
C GLY A 53 4.68 -1.57 -9.54
N VAL A 54 3.42 -1.56 -9.12
CA VAL A 54 3.01 -2.11 -7.82
C VAL A 54 2.89 -3.63 -7.92
N THR A 55 3.55 -4.34 -7.03
CA THR A 55 3.48 -5.80 -6.92
C THR A 55 2.91 -6.27 -5.57
N HIS A 56 3.03 -5.44 -4.53
CA HIS A 56 2.55 -5.71 -3.17
C HIS A 56 1.86 -4.49 -2.59
N VAL A 57 0.94 -4.71 -1.68
CA VAL A 57 0.14 -3.63 -1.08
C VAL A 57 0.14 -3.74 0.45
N VAL A 58 0.26 -2.60 1.11
CA VAL A 58 0.01 -2.44 2.55
C VAL A 58 -1.16 -1.48 2.73
N ASN A 59 -2.29 -2.01 3.19
CA ASN A 59 -3.48 -1.22 3.48
C ASN A 59 -3.51 -0.81 4.96
N CYS A 60 -3.38 0.51 5.23
CA CYS A 60 -3.31 1.06 6.59
C CYS A 60 -4.68 1.57 7.12
N ARG A 61 -5.78 1.12 6.53
CA ARG A 61 -7.13 1.56 6.93
C ARG A 61 -7.70 0.70 8.05
N PRO A 62 -8.54 1.28 8.96
CA PRO A 62 -9.20 0.51 10.01
C PRO A 62 -10.10 -0.60 9.45
N ARG A 63 -10.27 -1.68 10.23
CA ARG A 63 -11.10 -2.83 9.82
C ARG A 63 -12.52 -2.45 9.39
N ALA A 64 -13.16 -1.50 10.09
CA ALA A 64 -14.49 -1.04 9.74
C ALA A 64 -14.51 -0.38 8.35
N GLN A 65 -13.53 0.48 8.05
CA GLN A 65 -13.44 1.16 6.75
C GLN A 65 -13.25 0.18 5.60
N VAL A 66 -12.32 -0.78 5.72
CA VAL A 66 -12.06 -1.75 4.64
C VAL A 66 -13.23 -2.70 4.39
N ARG A 67 -14.04 -3.00 5.43
CA ARG A 67 -15.28 -3.78 5.26
C ARG A 67 -16.33 -3.02 4.45
N TRP A 68 -16.46 -1.72 4.69
CA TRP A 68 -17.44 -0.88 4.00
C TRP A 68 -17.08 -0.60 2.55
N SER A 69 -15.82 -0.28 2.28
CA SER A 69 -15.38 0.13 0.95
C SER A 69 -14.94 -1.03 0.05
N GLY A 70 -14.70 -2.22 0.61
CA GLY A 70 -14.28 -3.40 -0.14
C GLY A 70 -12.86 -3.31 -0.73
N ASP A 71 -12.08 -2.24 -0.44
CA ASP A 71 -10.75 -2.03 -0.99
C ASP A 71 -9.78 -3.16 -0.66
N LEU A 72 -9.69 -3.62 0.58
CA LEU A 72 -8.82 -4.72 0.97
C LEU A 72 -9.17 -6.04 0.25
N ALA A 73 -10.46 -6.28 0.03
CA ALA A 73 -10.91 -7.47 -0.71
C ALA A 73 -10.53 -7.38 -2.19
N ALA A 74 -10.69 -6.19 -2.79
CA ALA A 74 -10.29 -5.94 -4.17
C ALA A 74 -8.77 -6.05 -4.37
N GLU A 75 -7.98 -5.53 -3.44
CA GLU A 75 -6.52 -5.65 -3.44
C GLU A 75 -6.08 -7.11 -3.38
N ARG A 76 -6.67 -7.91 -2.49
CA ARG A 76 -6.38 -9.35 -2.39
C ARG A 76 -6.82 -10.13 -3.62
N ALA A 77 -7.90 -9.74 -4.24
CA ALA A 77 -8.35 -10.36 -5.50
C ALA A 77 -7.42 -10.04 -6.67
N ALA A 78 -6.86 -8.82 -6.72
CA ALA A 78 -5.99 -8.38 -7.80
C ALA A 78 -4.53 -8.86 -7.66
N PHE A 79 -3.99 -8.86 -6.44
CA PHE A 79 -2.56 -9.16 -6.19
C PHE A 79 -2.30 -10.54 -5.58
N GLY A 80 -3.33 -11.20 -5.05
CA GLY A 80 -3.19 -12.39 -4.19
C GLY A 80 -3.10 -12.02 -2.71
N PRO A 81 -3.72 -12.81 -1.82
CA PRO A 81 -3.75 -12.52 -0.38
C PRO A 81 -2.36 -12.47 0.25
N GLU A 82 -1.40 -13.22 -0.28
CA GLU A 82 0.00 -13.28 0.17
C GLU A 82 0.79 -12.01 -0.15
N ARG A 83 0.31 -11.20 -1.10
CA ARG A 83 0.95 -9.93 -1.50
C ARG A 83 0.27 -8.71 -0.89
N VAL A 84 -0.71 -8.91 -0.02
CA VAL A 84 -1.47 -7.81 0.57
C VAL A 84 -1.47 -7.91 2.09
N ALA A 85 -0.72 -7.03 2.74
CA ALA A 85 -0.72 -6.88 4.19
C ALA A 85 -1.75 -5.85 4.66
N HIS A 86 -2.33 -6.09 5.83
CA HIS A 86 -3.27 -5.15 6.45
C HIS A 86 -2.72 -4.63 7.78
N ALA A 87 -2.59 -3.32 7.88
CA ALA A 87 -2.22 -2.58 9.09
C ALA A 87 -3.44 -1.79 9.62
N PRO A 88 -4.34 -2.39 10.41
CA PRO A 88 -5.60 -1.77 10.82
C PRO A 88 -5.40 -0.63 11.83
N MET A 89 -4.99 0.53 11.34
CA MET A 89 -4.66 1.69 12.15
C MET A 89 -5.80 2.70 12.22
N GLN A 90 -5.97 3.31 13.40
CA GLN A 90 -6.86 4.47 13.60
C GLN A 90 -6.11 5.78 13.33
N ASP A 91 -6.80 6.77 12.76
CA ASP A 91 -6.20 8.08 12.46
C ASP A 91 -6.52 9.12 13.55
N HIS A 92 -6.13 8.85 14.78
CA HIS A 92 -6.41 9.69 15.94
C HIS A 92 -5.24 10.57 16.42
N GLY A 93 -4.07 10.49 15.74
CA GLY A 93 -2.90 11.30 16.09
C GLY A 93 -2.15 10.85 17.36
N LEU A 94 -2.61 9.81 18.03
CA LEU A 94 -2.00 9.26 19.23
C LEU A 94 -1.07 8.08 18.89
N ARG A 95 -0.35 7.58 19.90
CA ARG A 95 0.55 6.42 19.75
C ARG A 95 -0.21 5.21 19.19
N GLN A 96 0.41 4.51 18.27
CA GLN A 96 -0.12 3.29 17.66
C GLN A 96 0.49 2.06 18.34
N ARG A 97 -0.33 1.06 18.62
CA ARG A 97 0.16 -0.23 19.14
C ARG A 97 0.93 -0.96 18.05
N PRO A 98 2.15 -1.48 18.32
CA PRO A 98 2.95 -2.19 17.30
C PRO A 98 2.20 -3.32 16.61
N ALA A 99 1.38 -4.08 17.32
CA ALA A 99 0.58 -5.16 16.75
C ALA A 99 -0.34 -4.74 15.60
N ALA A 100 -0.70 -3.44 15.50
CA ALA A 100 -1.56 -2.95 14.44
C ALA A 100 -0.81 -2.65 13.12
N TRP A 101 0.49 -2.41 13.15
CA TRP A 101 1.24 -1.93 11.99
C TRP A 101 2.60 -2.61 11.78
N ALA A 102 3.29 -3.05 12.85
CA ALA A 102 4.63 -3.58 12.75
C ALA A 102 4.74 -4.85 11.86
N PRO A 103 3.81 -5.82 11.91
CA PRO A 103 3.84 -6.97 11.01
C PRO A 103 3.79 -6.55 9.53
N ALA A 104 2.97 -5.54 9.19
CA ALA A 104 2.86 -5.05 7.82
C ALA A 104 4.09 -4.24 7.39
N ALA A 105 4.74 -3.50 8.29
CA ALA A 105 6.01 -2.85 8.02
C ALA A 105 7.14 -3.86 7.80
N SER A 106 7.20 -4.91 8.63
CA SER A 106 8.18 -6.01 8.46
C SER A 106 7.95 -6.76 7.15
N PHE A 107 6.69 -7.08 6.82
CA PHE A 107 6.33 -7.68 5.53
C PHE A 107 6.86 -6.84 4.35
N ALA A 108 6.59 -5.53 4.35
CA ALA A 108 7.03 -4.66 3.27
C ALA A 108 8.57 -4.57 3.17
N ALA A 109 9.27 -4.48 4.32
CA ALA A 109 10.73 -4.46 4.35
C ALA A 109 11.32 -5.77 3.81
N GLN A 110 10.78 -6.92 4.22
CA GLN A 110 11.20 -8.25 3.76
C GLN A 110 10.98 -8.44 2.26
N VAL A 111 9.80 -8.08 1.74
CA VAL A 111 9.50 -8.12 0.30
C VAL A 111 10.52 -7.33 -0.51
N LEU A 112 10.85 -6.12 -0.05
CA LEU A 112 11.81 -5.24 -0.73
C LEU A 112 13.25 -5.75 -0.65
N GLU A 113 13.59 -6.54 0.35
CA GLU A 113 14.88 -7.20 0.50
C GLU A 113 14.98 -8.43 -0.42
N ASP A 114 13.99 -9.32 -0.35
CA ASP A 114 14.04 -10.62 -1.04
C ASP A 114 13.76 -10.52 -2.54
N LEU A 115 12.97 -9.51 -2.96
CA LEU A 115 12.49 -9.38 -4.34
C LEU A 115 12.96 -8.07 -4.98
N PRO A 116 14.09 -8.06 -5.70
CA PRO A 116 14.65 -6.85 -6.32
C PRO A 116 13.71 -6.10 -7.26
N GLN A 117 12.73 -6.78 -7.84
CA GLN A 117 11.74 -6.19 -8.76
C GLN A 117 10.42 -5.80 -8.06
N ALA A 118 10.31 -6.00 -6.75
CA ALA A 118 9.09 -5.66 -6.04
C ALA A 118 8.91 -4.14 -5.90
N GLY A 119 7.68 -3.68 -6.13
CA GLY A 119 7.20 -2.35 -5.79
C GLY A 119 6.09 -2.45 -4.75
N VAL A 120 6.23 -1.80 -3.62
CA VAL A 120 5.26 -1.86 -2.51
C VAL A 120 4.46 -0.58 -2.42
N LEU A 121 3.16 -0.67 -2.61
CA LEU A 121 2.24 0.43 -2.33
C LEU A 121 1.82 0.41 -0.86
N ILE A 122 2.02 1.52 -0.16
CA ILE A 122 1.55 1.72 1.22
C ILE A 122 0.51 2.85 1.20
N HIS A 123 -0.74 2.53 1.47
CA HIS A 123 -1.80 3.53 1.43
C HIS A 123 -2.66 3.55 2.71
N CYS A 124 -3.35 4.66 2.89
CA CYS A 124 -4.42 4.81 3.88
C CYS A 124 -5.59 5.55 3.23
N THR A 125 -6.43 6.26 3.96
CA THR A 125 -7.54 7.01 3.34
C THR A 125 -7.03 8.16 2.47
N ALA A 126 -6.15 9.02 3.00
CA ALA A 126 -5.64 10.21 2.32
C ALA A 126 -4.15 10.12 1.91
N GLY A 127 -3.44 9.05 2.30
CA GLY A 127 -2.02 8.91 2.01
C GLY A 127 -1.11 9.92 2.74
N ARG A 128 -1.54 10.43 3.91
CA ARG A 128 -0.88 11.57 4.56
C ARG A 128 -0.28 11.27 5.94
N ARG A 129 -0.81 10.33 6.70
CA ARG A 129 -0.43 10.11 8.11
C ARG A 129 -0.11 8.66 8.44
N ARG A 130 -1.08 7.73 8.33
CA ARG A 130 -0.91 6.30 8.66
C ARG A 130 0.04 5.58 7.70
N SER A 131 -0.16 5.74 6.40
CA SER A 131 0.76 5.22 5.37
C SER A 131 2.16 5.83 5.51
N VAL A 132 2.25 7.12 5.80
CA VAL A 132 3.51 7.81 6.10
C VAL A 132 4.25 7.18 7.28
N MET A 133 3.53 6.86 8.37
CA MET A 133 4.12 6.16 9.51
C MET A 133 4.68 4.79 9.13
N VAL A 134 3.91 3.99 8.37
CA VAL A 134 4.36 2.65 7.96
C VAL A 134 5.54 2.75 6.99
N THR A 135 5.50 3.68 6.02
CA THR A 135 6.64 3.95 5.12
C THR A 135 7.88 4.34 5.91
N TYR A 136 7.75 5.25 6.88
CA TYR A 136 8.85 5.60 7.78
C TYR A 136 9.42 4.37 8.50
N ALA A 137 8.56 3.50 9.03
CA ALA A 137 8.99 2.28 9.69
C ALA A 137 9.75 1.33 8.73
N VAL A 138 9.27 1.17 7.49
CA VAL A 138 9.95 0.36 6.46
C VAL A 138 11.34 0.92 6.14
N LEU A 139 11.46 2.23 5.94
CA LEU A 139 12.76 2.88 5.69
C LEU A 139 13.72 2.68 6.85
N ARG A 140 13.24 2.78 8.10
CA ARG A 140 14.02 2.50 9.31
C ARG A 140 14.51 1.05 9.37
N LEU A 141 13.65 0.08 9.02
CA LEU A 141 14.03 -1.34 8.94
C LEU A 141 15.08 -1.60 7.85
N ARG A 142 15.02 -0.85 6.75
CA ARG A 142 15.98 -0.93 5.64
C ARG A 142 17.30 -0.20 5.89
N GLY A 143 17.51 0.33 7.08
CA GLY A 143 18.80 0.87 7.51
C GLY A 143 18.92 2.40 7.45
N HIS A 144 17.93 3.12 6.96
CA HIS A 144 17.95 4.58 7.03
C HIS A 144 17.97 5.03 8.49
N ASP A 145 18.72 6.05 8.81
CA ASP A 145 18.63 6.69 10.10
C ASP A 145 17.32 7.48 10.24
N ARG A 146 17.08 8.00 11.43
CA ARG A 146 15.83 8.72 11.74
C ARG A 146 15.63 9.95 10.85
N ALA A 147 16.68 10.72 10.64
CA ALA A 147 16.63 11.95 9.86
C ALA A 147 16.46 11.64 8.36
N GLY A 148 17.21 10.68 7.84
CA GLY A 148 17.14 10.23 6.45
C GLY A 148 15.78 9.67 6.08
N ALA A 149 15.22 8.78 6.91
CA ALA A 149 13.87 8.24 6.67
C ALA A 149 12.80 9.34 6.64
N ALA A 150 12.87 10.30 7.57
CA ALA A 150 11.97 11.43 7.61
C ALA A 150 12.11 12.34 6.37
N ALA A 151 13.34 12.68 6.01
CA ALA A 151 13.65 13.53 4.87
C ALA A 151 13.18 12.92 3.55
N LEU A 152 13.40 11.61 3.34
CA LEU A 152 12.92 10.89 2.16
C LEU A 152 11.40 10.98 2.02
N VAL A 153 10.65 10.66 3.07
CA VAL A 153 9.19 10.71 3.03
C VAL A 153 8.69 12.12 2.71
N LEU A 154 9.22 13.15 3.38
CA LEU A 154 8.80 14.54 3.17
C LEU A 154 9.18 15.08 1.78
N ARG A 155 10.31 14.64 1.24
CA ARG A 155 10.78 15.05 -0.08
C ARG A 155 9.87 14.53 -1.20
N TYR A 156 9.46 13.27 -1.13
CA TYR A 156 8.74 12.62 -2.23
C TYR A 156 7.22 12.60 -2.04
N ARG A 157 6.73 12.87 -0.83
CA ARG A 157 5.31 13.03 -0.54
C ARG A 157 5.07 14.37 0.15
N THR A 158 4.82 15.42 -0.63
CA THR A 158 4.66 16.80 -0.13
C THR A 158 3.53 16.97 0.87
N GLU A 159 2.48 16.15 0.77
CA GLU A 159 1.35 16.15 1.70
C GLU A 159 1.59 15.30 2.96
N ALA A 160 2.77 14.67 3.09
CA ALA A 160 3.06 13.82 4.23
C ALA A 160 3.11 14.60 5.53
N VAL A 161 2.52 14.00 6.56
CA VAL A 161 2.56 14.51 7.93
C VAL A 161 3.20 13.46 8.82
N LEU A 162 4.41 13.73 9.27
CA LEU A 162 5.11 12.93 10.27
C LEU A 162 4.54 13.26 11.67
N VAL A 163 3.46 12.57 12.05
CA VAL A 163 2.82 12.74 13.35
C VAL A 163 3.80 12.35 14.45
N PRO A 164 4.18 13.24 15.39
CA PRO A 164 5.23 12.94 16.39
C PRO A 164 4.94 11.69 17.23
N ALA A 165 3.67 11.45 17.56
CA ALA A 165 3.26 10.26 18.32
C ALA A 165 3.45 8.97 17.49
N TYR A 166 3.26 9.02 16.17
CA TYR A 166 3.48 7.88 15.27
C TYR A 166 4.97 7.57 15.13
N VAL A 167 5.79 8.60 14.91
CA VAL A 167 7.26 8.45 14.86
C VAL A 167 7.78 7.86 16.18
N ARG A 168 7.34 8.37 17.33
CA ARG A 168 7.71 7.78 18.64
C ARG A 168 7.29 6.32 18.79
N SER A 169 6.15 5.92 18.24
CA SER A 169 5.71 4.51 18.27
C SER A 169 6.68 3.62 17.50
N VAL A 170 7.15 4.07 16.33
CA VAL A 170 8.13 3.32 15.50
C VAL A 170 9.47 3.22 16.22
N GLU A 171 10.03 4.35 16.68
CA GLU A 171 11.35 4.36 17.31
C GLU A 171 11.38 3.52 18.60
N GLN A 172 10.32 3.58 19.39
CA GLN A 172 10.23 2.76 20.60
C GLN A 172 10.12 1.26 20.27
N TRP A 173 9.35 0.90 19.24
CA TRP A 173 9.26 -0.49 18.81
C TRP A 173 10.61 -1.01 18.30
N LEU A 174 11.32 -0.26 17.47
CA LEU A 174 12.66 -0.63 16.99
C LEU A 174 13.64 -0.84 18.15
N ALA A 175 13.62 0.04 19.15
CA ALA A 175 14.48 -0.07 20.33
C ALA A 175 14.16 -1.34 21.15
N THR A 176 12.87 -1.65 21.35
CA THR A 176 12.45 -2.83 22.14
C THR A 176 12.65 -4.16 21.39
N ALA A 177 12.54 -4.15 20.07
CA ALA A 177 12.74 -5.33 19.23
C ALA A 177 14.24 -5.66 18.99
N GLY A 178 15.15 -4.83 19.48
CA GLY A 178 16.60 -4.98 19.23
C GLY A 178 17.00 -4.78 17.77
N LEU A 179 16.09 -4.22 16.96
CA LEU A 179 16.29 -3.97 15.55
C LEU A 179 17.12 -2.69 15.37
N ARG A 180 18.43 -2.86 15.18
CA ARG A 180 19.30 -1.73 14.84
C ARG A 180 19.23 -1.48 13.34
N PRO A 181 19.05 -0.22 12.90
CA PRO A 181 19.15 0.13 11.49
C PRO A 181 20.47 -0.37 10.90
N GLY A 182 20.43 -1.04 9.75
CA GLY A 182 21.63 -1.51 9.05
C GLY A 182 22.19 -2.87 9.47
N ARG A 183 21.47 -3.65 10.29
CA ARG A 183 21.85 -5.04 10.55
C ARG A 183 20.81 -5.97 9.89
N PRO A 184 21.24 -6.92 9.03
CA PRO A 184 20.32 -7.94 8.52
C PRO A 184 19.65 -8.69 9.67
N ALA A 185 18.41 -9.09 9.48
CA ALA A 185 17.67 -9.89 10.47
C ALA A 185 18.52 -11.12 10.88
N PRO A 186 18.56 -11.50 12.16
CA PRO A 186 19.26 -12.71 12.56
C PRO A 186 18.60 -13.93 11.95
N GLY A 187 19.31 -14.59 11.04
CA GLY A 187 19.18 -16.00 10.63
C GLY A 187 17.80 -16.49 10.18
N SER A 188 17.62 -16.62 8.90
CA SER A 188 16.89 -17.72 8.29
C SER A 188 17.64 -19.03 8.51
#